data_97a570892d8ffd7c877c80e89576e179
#
_entry.id   97a570892d8ffd7c877c80e89576e179
#
_cell.length_a   1.000
_cell.length_b   1.000
_cell.length_c   1.000
_cell.angle_alpha   90.00
_cell.angle_beta   90.00
_cell.angle_gamma   90.00
#
_symmetry.space_group_name_H-M   'P 1'
#
loop_
_entity.id
_entity.type
_entity.pdbx_description
1 polymer ?
#
loop_
_entity_poly.entity_id
_entity_poly.type
_entity_poly.pdbx_seq_one_letter_code
_entity_poly.pdbx_strand_id
1 'polypeptide(L)'
;MASYASATGTNANVIDTYQFRYLTVTVQLGAMGGSTTFTAFKLEGSETADFSAGVADITGCVASGSTGTNRLPQAADAQLIARFYVPINGSTPRYIRFAGTPGAATIFGATAQLSDGVEVPSTRAERNNTLEFLRS
;
A
#
# COMPACT_ATOMS: atom_id res chain seq x y z
N MET A 1 -8.04 7.12 -7.05
CA MET A 1 -6.66 6.59 -7.12
C MET A 1 -5.70 7.76 -7.14
N ALA A 2 -4.72 7.76 -6.29
CA ALA A 2 -3.68 8.79 -6.29
C ALA A 2 -2.57 8.38 -7.25
N SER A 3 -2.07 9.32 -8.04
CA SER A 3 -0.93 9.12 -8.92
C SER A 3 0.31 9.77 -8.31
N TYR A 4 1.43 9.07 -8.39
CA TYR A 4 2.69 9.53 -7.83
C TYR A 4 3.74 9.66 -8.92
N ALA A 5 4.36 10.81 -9.02
CA ALA A 5 5.61 10.97 -9.75
C ALA A 5 6.81 10.64 -8.85
N SER A 6 6.66 10.87 -7.56
CA SER A 6 7.58 10.44 -6.50
C SER A 6 6.78 10.40 -5.20
N ALA A 7 6.81 9.29 -4.51
CA ALA A 7 5.96 9.08 -3.34
C ALA A 7 6.67 9.30 -2.00
N THR A 8 7.88 9.81 -2.03
CA THR A 8 8.62 10.05 -0.80
C THR A 8 8.20 11.37 -0.15
N GLY A 9 7.75 11.29 1.08
CA GLY A 9 7.74 12.44 1.96
C GLY A 9 6.47 13.29 1.99
N THR A 10 5.37 12.85 1.43
CA THR A 10 4.11 13.60 1.58
C THR A 10 3.12 12.83 2.45
N ASN A 11 2.51 13.53 3.38
CA ASN A 11 1.49 12.96 4.26
C ASN A 11 0.13 12.79 3.55
N ALA A 12 0.06 13.10 2.27
CA ALA A 12 -1.19 13.12 1.50
C ALA A 12 -1.84 11.74 1.31
N ASN A 13 -1.11 10.66 1.59
CA ASN A 13 -1.55 9.30 1.31
C ASN A 13 -1.50 8.42 2.56
N VAL A 14 -1.70 9.02 3.69
CA VAL A 14 -1.72 8.32 4.98
C VAL A 14 -3.05 7.61 5.15
N ILE A 15 -2.97 6.35 5.55
CA ILE A 15 -4.12 5.50 5.82
C ILE A 15 -4.21 5.34 7.33
N ASP A 16 -5.35 5.71 7.91
CA ASP A 16 -5.65 5.46 9.32
C ASP A 16 -6.29 4.07 9.44
N THR A 17 -5.59 3.16 10.08
CA THR A 17 -6.04 1.77 10.23
C THR A 17 -6.87 1.53 11.49
N TYR A 18 -7.21 2.59 12.22
CA TYR A 18 -7.95 2.48 13.47
C TYR A 18 -9.28 1.74 13.29
N GLN A 19 -9.53 0.75 14.12
CA GLN A 19 -10.71 -0.10 14.12
C GLN A 19 -10.87 -1.06 12.93
N PHE A 20 -9.86 -1.21 12.10
CA PHE A 20 -9.87 -2.20 11.03
C PHE A 20 -8.91 -3.35 11.34
N ARG A 21 -9.11 -4.48 10.69
CA ARG A 21 -8.32 -5.69 10.90
C ARG A 21 -7.39 -6.01 9.73
N TYR A 22 -7.75 -5.55 8.54
CA TYR A 22 -6.96 -5.81 7.35
C TYR A 22 -6.83 -4.57 6.48
N LEU A 23 -5.66 -4.39 5.94
CA LEU A 23 -5.37 -3.39 4.93
C LEU A 23 -4.84 -4.09 3.68
N THR A 24 -5.40 -3.76 2.54
CA THR A 24 -4.86 -4.14 1.24
C THR A 24 -4.49 -2.88 0.49
N VAL A 25 -3.24 -2.76 0.10
CA VAL A 25 -2.76 -1.68 -0.76
C VAL A 25 -2.48 -2.27 -2.13
N THR A 26 -3.15 -1.75 -3.14
CA THR A 26 -2.97 -2.17 -4.54
C THR A 26 -2.25 -1.07 -5.28
N VAL A 27 -1.11 -1.37 -5.86
CA VAL A 27 -0.33 -0.44 -6.67
C VAL A 27 -0.39 -0.92 -8.11
N GLN A 28 -0.94 -0.09 -8.97
CA GLN A 28 -0.99 -0.36 -10.40
C GLN A 28 0.17 0.35 -11.07
N LEU A 29 1.02 -0.41 -11.73
CA LEU A 29 2.16 0.09 -12.48
C LEU A 29 1.73 0.38 -13.90
N GLY A 30 1.99 1.59 -14.36
CA GLY A 30 1.76 1.97 -15.76
C GLY A 30 3.03 1.89 -16.59
N ALA A 31 3.17 2.77 -17.55
CA ALA A 31 4.36 2.84 -18.39
C ALA A 31 5.59 3.21 -17.56
N MET A 32 6.67 2.50 -17.78
CA MET A 32 7.96 2.74 -17.13
C MET A 32 9.02 3.01 -18.21
N GLY A 33 9.85 4.02 -18.00
CA GLY A 33 10.85 4.41 -18.96
C GLY A 33 12.07 3.48 -18.96
N GLY A 34 12.46 3.01 -20.12
CA GLY A 34 13.73 2.35 -20.34
C GLY A 34 14.01 1.14 -19.45
N SER A 35 15.14 1.15 -18.77
CA SER A 35 15.55 0.13 -17.81
C SER A 35 15.30 0.53 -16.37
N THR A 36 14.21 1.26 -16.13
CA THR A 36 13.84 1.78 -14.82
C THR A 36 13.67 0.65 -13.81
N THR A 37 14.23 0.86 -12.63
CA THR A 37 13.96 0.05 -11.43
C THR A 37 13.58 0.98 -10.31
N PHE A 38 12.57 0.62 -9.52
CA PHE A 38 12.28 1.35 -8.31
C PHE A 38 13.45 1.23 -7.33
N THR A 39 13.79 2.29 -6.65
CA THR A 39 14.79 2.29 -5.58
C THR A 39 14.16 2.07 -4.20
N ALA A 40 12.87 2.36 -4.07
CA ALA A 40 12.06 2.02 -2.92
C ALA A 40 10.66 1.62 -3.38
N PHE A 41 10.09 0.61 -2.75
CA PHE A 41 8.74 0.14 -3.02
C PHE A 41 8.26 -0.62 -1.78
N LYS A 42 7.56 0.07 -0.90
CA LYS A 42 7.26 -0.48 0.43
C LYS A 42 6.09 0.21 1.09
N LEU A 43 5.62 -0.40 2.18
CA LEU A 43 4.76 0.28 3.15
C LEU A 43 5.60 0.66 4.36
N GLU A 44 5.37 1.84 4.87
CA GLU A 44 5.92 2.29 6.15
C GLU A 44 4.79 2.80 7.04
N GLY A 45 5.03 2.76 8.34
CA GLY A 45 4.04 3.12 9.33
C GLY A 45 4.57 4.06 10.39
N SER A 46 3.66 4.74 11.06
CA SER A 46 3.95 5.62 12.19
C SER A 46 2.77 5.67 13.14
N GLU A 47 3.02 5.98 14.39
CA GLU A 47 1.96 6.26 15.37
C GLU A 47 1.45 7.70 15.29
N THR A 48 2.10 8.54 14.50
CA THR A 48 1.69 9.93 14.27
C THR A 48 1.19 10.12 12.85
N ALA A 49 0.07 10.82 12.69
CA ALA A 49 -0.56 11.02 11.39
C ALA A 49 0.30 11.79 10.39
N ASP A 50 1.17 12.63 10.88
CA ASP A 50 2.08 13.45 10.07
C ASP A 50 3.43 12.78 9.78
N PHE A 51 3.62 11.55 10.26
CA PHE A 51 4.89 10.81 10.13
C PHE A 51 6.10 11.59 10.65
N SER A 52 5.89 12.41 11.67
CA SER A 52 6.96 13.23 12.26
C SER A 52 7.91 12.44 13.16
N ALA A 53 7.50 11.27 13.63
CA ALA A 53 8.28 10.45 14.55
C ALA A 53 7.96 8.96 14.37
N GLY A 54 8.92 8.11 14.72
CA GLY A 54 8.71 6.67 14.79
C GLY A 54 8.38 6.01 13.47
N VAL A 55 8.82 6.56 12.36
CA VAL A 55 8.58 5.96 11.03
C VAL A 55 9.42 4.69 10.87
N ALA A 56 8.76 3.60 10.56
CA ALA A 56 9.41 2.31 10.36
C ALA A 56 8.77 1.54 9.20
N ASP A 57 9.54 0.69 8.57
CA ASP A 57 9.03 -0.18 7.52
C ASP A 57 8.07 -1.24 8.10
N ILE A 58 7.01 -1.53 7.37
CA ILE A 58 6.10 -2.62 7.73
C ILE A 58 6.76 -3.94 7.34
N THR A 59 7.00 -4.78 8.33
CA THR A 59 7.64 -6.09 8.13
C THR A 59 6.89 -6.92 7.07
N GLY A 60 7.62 -7.45 6.12
CA GLY A 60 7.05 -8.23 5.02
C GLY A 60 6.51 -7.41 3.84
N CYS A 61 6.44 -6.10 4.00
CA CYS A 61 5.93 -5.18 2.96
C CYS A 61 7.04 -4.27 2.41
N VAL A 62 8.22 -4.80 2.27
CA VAL A 62 9.39 -4.09 1.73
C VAL A 62 9.94 -4.88 0.55
N ALA A 63 9.95 -4.27 -0.62
CA ALA A 63 10.60 -4.86 -1.78
C ALA A 63 12.10 -4.61 -1.72
N SER A 64 12.87 -5.59 -2.09
CA SER A 64 14.33 -5.50 -2.12
C SER A 64 14.95 -6.37 -3.21
N GLY A 65 16.06 -5.93 -3.75
CA GLY A 65 16.78 -6.66 -4.77
C GLY A 65 16.07 -6.70 -6.13
N SER A 66 16.63 -7.47 -7.04
CA SER A 66 16.17 -7.57 -8.42
C SER A 66 15.56 -8.92 -8.76
N THR A 67 15.55 -9.86 -7.84
CA THR A 67 15.05 -11.23 -8.04
C THR A 67 14.21 -11.67 -6.86
N GLY A 68 13.40 -12.70 -7.07
CA GLY A 68 12.55 -13.25 -6.02
C GLY A 68 11.14 -12.66 -6.02
N THR A 69 10.35 -13.04 -5.02
CA THR A 69 8.94 -12.65 -4.92
C THR A 69 8.73 -11.23 -4.42
N ASN A 70 9.63 -10.74 -3.57
CA ASN A 70 9.55 -9.39 -3.01
C ASN A 70 10.59 -8.46 -3.65
N ARG A 71 10.83 -8.62 -4.92
CA ARG A 71 11.79 -7.79 -5.65
C ARG A 71 11.22 -6.40 -5.95
N LEU A 72 12.11 -5.47 -6.17
CA LEU A 72 11.74 -4.13 -6.63
C LEU A 72 11.14 -4.19 -8.04
N PRO A 73 10.06 -3.45 -8.33
CA PRO A 73 9.53 -3.37 -9.68
C PRO A 73 10.54 -2.82 -10.68
N GLN A 74 10.52 -3.38 -11.87
CA GLN A 74 11.41 -3.07 -12.98
C GLN A 74 10.61 -2.72 -14.22
N ALA A 75 11.27 -2.23 -15.24
CA ALA A 75 10.61 -1.85 -16.50
C ALA A 75 9.77 -2.97 -17.13
N ALA A 76 10.19 -4.23 -16.97
CA ALA A 76 9.44 -5.38 -17.43
C ALA A 76 8.10 -5.58 -16.69
N ASP A 77 7.91 -4.94 -15.56
CA ASP A 77 6.68 -5.02 -14.77
C ASP A 77 5.65 -3.95 -15.15
N ALA A 78 5.89 -3.19 -16.19
CA ALA A 78 4.92 -2.21 -16.69
C ALA A 78 3.55 -2.87 -16.89
N GLN A 79 2.49 -2.17 -16.45
CA GLN A 79 1.09 -2.62 -16.49
C GLN A 79 0.74 -3.78 -15.54
N LEU A 80 1.64 -4.18 -14.67
CA LEU A 80 1.34 -5.14 -13.62
C LEU A 80 0.75 -4.49 -12.38
N ILE A 81 0.18 -5.32 -11.53
CA ILE A 81 -0.39 -4.91 -10.25
C ILE A 81 0.42 -5.54 -9.13
N ALA A 82 0.84 -4.73 -8.19
CA ALA A 82 1.42 -5.18 -6.94
C ALA A 82 0.43 -4.99 -5.80
N ARG A 83 0.37 -5.93 -4.87
CA ARG A 83 -0.51 -5.85 -3.70
C ARG A 83 0.26 -6.13 -2.43
N PHE A 84 -0.06 -5.32 -1.43
CA PHE A 84 0.40 -5.53 -0.06
C PHE A 84 -0.79 -5.92 0.79
N TYR A 85 -0.64 -6.97 1.59
CA TYR A 85 -1.66 -7.44 2.52
C TYR A 85 -1.12 -7.29 3.93
N VAL A 86 -1.79 -6.48 4.73
CA VAL A 86 -1.35 -6.17 6.09
C VAL A 86 -2.44 -6.58 7.08
N PRO A 87 -2.22 -7.62 7.88
CA PRO A 87 -3.07 -7.86 9.05
C PRO A 87 -2.76 -6.79 10.10
N ILE A 88 -3.79 -6.12 10.57
CA ILE A 88 -3.66 -5.06 11.55
C ILE A 88 -3.84 -5.67 12.94
N ASN A 89 -2.82 -5.55 13.77
CA ASN A 89 -2.79 -6.09 15.11
C ASN A 89 -2.07 -5.12 16.06
N GLY A 90 -1.86 -5.50 17.30
CA GLY A 90 -1.25 -4.64 18.33
C GLY A 90 0.18 -4.18 18.03
N SER A 91 0.88 -4.81 17.08
CA SER A 91 2.22 -4.40 16.66
C SER A 91 2.25 -3.61 15.36
N THR A 92 1.09 -3.44 14.71
CA THR A 92 0.97 -2.65 13.49
C THR A 92 0.79 -1.18 13.85
N PRO A 93 1.59 -0.26 13.31
CA PRO A 93 1.38 1.18 13.52
C PRO A 93 0.01 1.61 13.04
N ARG A 94 -0.58 2.60 13.71
CA ARG A 94 -1.91 3.08 13.36
C ARG A 94 -1.97 3.68 11.96
N TYR A 95 -0.96 4.46 11.59
CA TYR A 95 -0.92 5.15 10.29
C TYR A 95 0.05 4.46 9.39
N ILE A 96 -0.38 4.16 8.16
CA ILE A 96 0.42 3.48 7.15
C ILE A 96 0.39 4.30 5.87
N ARG A 97 1.51 4.32 5.16
CA ARG A 97 1.60 4.93 3.84
C ARG A 97 2.40 4.07 2.88
N PHE A 98 2.10 4.19 1.61
CA PHE A 98 2.93 3.62 0.55
C PHE A 98 4.09 4.57 0.24
N ALA A 99 5.28 4.01 0.16
CA ALA A 99 6.48 4.71 -0.25
C ALA A 99 7.07 4.04 -1.49
N GLY A 100 6.99 4.72 -2.62
CA GLY A 100 7.54 4.25 -3.88
C GLY A 100 8.40 5.32 -4.51
N THR A 101 9.63 4.97 -4.88
CA THR A 101 10.56 5.87 -5.55
C THR A 101 11.02 5.22 -6.85
N PRO A 102 10.48 5.66 -8.00
CA PRO A 102 10.94 5.16 -9.29
C PRO A 102 12.32 5.74 -9.63
N GLY A 103 13.13 4.95 -10.33
CA GLY A 103 14.45 5.38 -10.78
C GLY A 103 14.41 6.30 -11.98
N ALA A 104 13.29 6.36 -12.71
CA ALA A 104 13.04 7.26 -13.83
C ALA A 104 11.54 7.55 -13.93
N ALA A 105 11.14 8.40 -14.86
CA ALA A 105 9.75 8.77 -15.06
C ALA A 105 8.86 7.54 -15.19
N THR A 106 7.88 7.39 -14.30
CA THR A 106 7.00 6.24 -14.21
C THR A 106 5.61 6.71 -13.83
N ILE A 107 4.60 6.15 -14.47
CA ILE A 107 3.21 6.37 -14.11
C ILE A 107 2.76 5.20 -13.23
N PHE A 108 2.28 5.50 -12.04
CA PHE A 108 1.69 4.49 -11.18
C PHE A 108 0.64 5.11 -10.27
N GLY A 109 -0.25 4.29 -9.78
CA GLY A 109 -1.27 4.70 -8.83
C GLY A 109 -1.43 3.66 -7.73
N ALA A 110 -1.83 4.11 -6.56
CA ALA A 110 -2.08 3.23 -5.43
C ALA A 110 -3.46 3.47 -4.85
N THR A 111 -4.13 2.39 -4.47
CA THR A 111 -5.38 2.43 -3.73
C THR A 111 -5.25 1.59 -2.48
N ALA A 112 -5.92 2.03 -1.41
CA ALA A 112 -5.96 1.30 -0.15
C ALA A 112 -7.39 0.87 0.16
N GLN A 113 -7.53 -0.35 0.65
CA GLN A 113 -8.80 -0.88 1.10
C GLN A 113 -8.64 -1.39 2.52
N LEU A 114 -9.43 -0.85 3.42
CA LEU A 114 -9.56 -1.34 4.79
C LEU A 114 -10.77 -2.26 4.86
N SER A 115 -10.63 -3.34 5.59
CA SER A 115 -11.68 -4.35 5.71
C SER A 115 -11.74 -4.93 7.12
N ASP A 116 -12.84 -5.67 7.37
CA ASP A 116 -13.14 -6.26 8.67
C ASP A 116 -13.05 -5.24 9.80
N GLY A 117 -13.83 -4.16 9.71
CA GLY A 117 -13.98 -3.21 10.79
C GLY A 117 -14.45 -3.89 12.09
N VAL A 118 -14.33 -3.21 13.19
CA VAL A 118 -14.75 -3.73 14.52
C VAL A 118 -16.21 -4.19 14.49
N GLU A 119 -17.04 -3.48 13.74
CA GLU A 119 -18.38 -3.95 13.39
C GLU A 119 -18.37 -4.43 11.95
N VAL A 120 -18.55 -5.72 11.78
CA VAL A 120 -18.66 -6.30 10.44
C VAL A 120 -19.99 -5.88 9.85
N PRO A 121 -20.02 -5.31 8.64
CA PRO A 121 -21.29 -4.97 7.98
C PRO A 121 -22.19 -6.20 7.87
N SER A 122 -23.40 -6.12 8.39
CA SER A 122 -24.32 -7.25 8.47
C SER A 122 -25.26 -7.32 7.28
N THR A 123 -25.50 -6.21 6.60
CA THR A 123 -26.39 -6.16 5.46
C THR A 123 -25.63 -5.91 4.16
N ARG A 124 -26.26 -6.27 3.07
CA ARG A 124 -25.67 -6.02 1.75
C ARG A 124 -25.51 -4.53 1.46
N ALA A 125 -26.41 -3.72 1.96
CA ALA A 125 -26.31 -2.26 1.79
C ALA A 125 -25.10 -1.69 2.55
N GLU A 126 -24.84 -2.19 3.75
CA GLU A 126 -23.66 -1.80 4.51
C GLU A 126 -22.37 -2.24 3.84
N ARG A 127 -22.40 -3.30 3.07
CA ARG A 127 -21.27 -3.77 2.27
C ARG A 127 -21.22 -3.13 0.87
N ASN A 128 -21.81 -1.96 0.71
CA ASN A 128 -21.84 -1.21 -0.56
C ASN A 128 -22.46 -2.00 -1.73
N ASN A 129 -23.43 -2.86 -1.44
CA ASN A 129 -24.09 -3.68 -2.45
C ASN A 129 -23.15 -4.54 -3.29
N THR A 130 -21.97 -4.80 -2.83
CA THR A 130 -21.02 -5.63 -3.56
C THR A 130 -21.20 -7.10 -3.23
N LEU A 131 -20.83 -7.95 -4.17
CA LEU A 131 -20.71 -9.36 -3.91
C LEU A 131 -19.40 -9.63 -3.20
N GLU A 132 -19.45 -9.66 -1.89
CA GLU A 132 -18.29 -9.91 -1.06
C GLU A 132 -18.50 -11.17 -0.23
N PHE A 133 -17.43 -11.90 -0.05
CA PHE A 133 -17.41 -13.05 0.85
C PHE A 133 -16.74 -12.62 2.13
N LEU A 134 -17.56 -12.11 3.07
CA LEU A 134 -17.08 -11.67 4.37
C LEU A 134 -17.05 -12.84 5.32
N ARG A 135 -15.95 -12.95 6.05
CA ARG A 135 -15.92 -13.85 7.20
C ARG A 135 -16.79 -13.28 8.30
N SER A 136 -17.62 -14.10 8.81
CA SER A 136 -18.41 -13.77 10.00
C SER A 136 -17.60 -14.02 11.28
#